data_bf5944cb45be75b447bf3417e3227ff1
#
_entry.id   bf5944cb45be75b447bf3417e3227ff1
#
_cell.length_a   1.000
_cell.length_b   1.000
_cell.length_c   1.000
_cell.angle_alpha   90.00
_cell.angle_beta   90.00
_cell.angle_gamma   90.00
#
_symmetry.space_group_name_H-M   'P 1'
#
loop_
_entity.id
_entity.type
_entity.pdbx_description
1 polymer ?
#
loop_
_entity_poly.entity_id
_entity_poly.type
_entity_poly.pdbx_seq_one_letter_code
_entity_poly.pdbx_strand_id
1 'polypeptide(L)'
;MIIIVYLCSMKSPKEITVEQWLMRLTQELVDITPEVDDLPLNVIRDLINDKEIQAVQDFANKVSITRLGFNDHGPVHMRTVCHNALRMLKLLYNAGIPTSLQREQVGTFDDSVTAVALASFCHDFGMTIGRQDHELYSGILAYNIIDRILQKNLPDERDLMRRVVIRSTAMEGILGHMGTRKIHSIEAGVILIADGCDMTKGRARVPIEINAAPKMGDIHKYSANSIDRVLIQKGKVRPIQIVVQMSAEVGFFQIEEVLLPKINSSPAKEYIELSACVEGSEPKHYL
;
A
#
# COMPACT_ATOMS: atom_id res chain seq x y z
N MET A 1 2.86 20.90 35.64
CA MET A 1 3.86 20.31 34.72
C MET A 1 3.24 19.09 34.13
N ILE A 2 2.82 19.14 32.84
CA ILE A 2 2.25 18.00 32.14
C ILE A 2 3.43 17.15 31.69
N ILE A 3 3.60 15.97 32.29
CA ILE A 3 4.59 15.01 31.82
C ILE A 3 3.99 14.35 30.56
N ILE A 4 4.46 14.77 29.40
CA ILE A 4 4.12 14.09 28.13
C ILE A 4 4.98 12.84 28.07
N VAL A 5 4.38 11.71 28.35
CA VAL A 5 5.02 10.40 28.17
C VAL A 5 4.80 10.00 26.72
N TYR A 6 5.85 9.98 25.91
CA TYR A 6 5.82 9.39 24.57
C TYR A 6 5.77 7.86 24.72
N LEU A 7 4.58 7.33 24.92
CA LEU A 7 4.37 5.88 24.88
C LEU A 7 4.22 5.49 23.41
N CYS A 8 5.02 4.51 22.98
CA CYS A 8 4.74 3.80 21.74
C CYS A 8 3.32 3.21 21.88
N SER A 9 2.42 3.53 20.96
CA SER A 9 1.04 3.06 21.05
C SER A 9 1.00 1.53 20.96
N MET A 10 0.15 0.90 21.75
CA MET A 10 -0.11 -0.53 21.58
C MET A 10 -0.82 -0.74 20.24
N LYS A 11 -0.39 -1.75 19.47
CA LYS A 11 -1.02 -2.10 18.20
C LYS A 11 -2.51 -2.37 18.38
N SER A 12 -3.32 -1.84 17.48
CA SER A 12 -4.76 -2.10 17.49
C SER A 12 -5.07 -3.56 17.10
N PRO A 13 -6.21 -4.13 17.50
CA PRO A 13 -6.61 -5.48 17.08
C PRO A 13 -6.65 -5.64 15.55
N LYS A 14 -7.07 -4.60 14.83
CA LYS A 14 -7.09 -4.61 13.36
C LYS A 14 -5.68 -4.65 12.77
N GLU A 15 -4.76 -3.89 13.34
CA GLU A 15 -3.35 -3.89 12.95
C GLU A 15 -2.73 -5.28 13.10
N ILE A 16 -2.91 -5.92 14.25
CA ILE A 16 -2.44 -7.29 14.53
C ILE A 16 -3.04 -8.28 13.52
N THR A 17 -4.33 -8.16 13.20
CA THR A 17 -5.00 -9.04 12.23
C THR A 17 -4.39 -8.90 10.83
N VAL A 18 -4.16 -7.66 10.37
CA VAL A 18 -3.57 -7.42 9.05
C VAL A 18 -2.12 -7.91 9.00
N GLU A 19 -1.35 -7.74 10.08
CA GLU A 19 0.02 -8.29 10.18
C GLU A 19 0.04 -9.82 10.06
N GLN A 20 -0.91 -10.51 10.68
CA GLN A 20 -1.03 -11.97 10.56
C GLN A 20 -1.35 -12.40 9.12
N TRP A 21 -2.26 -11.68 8.44
CA TRP A 21 -2.55 -11.96 7.03
C TRP A 21 -1.34 -11.70 6.13
N LEU A 22 -0.63 -10.60 6.39
CA LEU A 22 0.56 -10.22 5.65
C LEU A 22 1.66 -11.28 5.79
N MET A 23 1.95 -11.72 7.01
CA MET A 23 2.95 -12.77 7.26
C MET A 23 2.58 -14.09 6.57
N ARG A 24 1.30 -14.49 6.62
CA ARG A 24 0.84 -15.69 5.92
C ARG A 24 0.98 -15.56 4.40
N LEU A 25 0.55 -14.45 3.82
CA LEU A 25 0.67 -14.21 2.39
C LEU A 25 2.13 -14.19 1.94
N THR A 26 3.02 -13.61 2.73
CA THR A 26 4.46 -13.58 2.43
C THR A 26 5.06 -14.98 2.45
N GLN A 27 4.68 -15.82 3.42
CA GLN A 27 5.09 -17.23 3.44
C GLN A 27 4.63 -17.95 2.18
N GLU A 28 3.36 -17.76 1.79
CA GLU A 28 2.84 -18.35 0.55
C GLU A 28 3.60 -17.87 -0.71
N LEU A 29 4.11 -16.63 -0.71
CA LEU A 29 4.92 -16.10 -1.82
C LEU A 29 6.31 -16.73 -1.87
N VAL A 30 6.97 -16.90 -0.72
CA VAL A 30 8.27 -17.58 -0.63
C VAL A 30 8.13 -19.06 -1.02
N ASP A 31 7.06 -19.73 -0.58
CA ASP A 31 6.85 -21.16 -0.84
C ASP A 31 6.60 -21.48 -2.33
N ILE A 32 6.12 -20.52 -3.12
CA ILE A 32 5.86 -20.73 -4.55
C ILE A 32 7.09 -20.43 -5.43
N THR A 33 8.11 -19.78 -4.92
CA THR A 33 9.35 -19.54 -5.68
C THR A 33 10.27 -20.74 -5.65
N PRO A 34 10.94 -21.08 -6.78
CA PRO A 34 11.80 -22.27 -6.85
C PRO A 34 13.09 -22.16 -6.04
N GLU A 35 13.55 -20.93 -5.80
CA GLU A 35 14.71 -20.63 -4.95
C GLU A 35 14.18 -20.13 -3.62
N VAL A 36 14.44 -20.88 -2.55
CA VAL A 36 14.02 -20.48 -1.20
C VAL A 36 14.88 -19.30 -0.75
N ASP A 37 14.29 -18.11 -0.78
CA ASP A 37 14.89 -16.88 -0.25
C ASP A 37 13.98 -16.30 0.85
N ASP A 38 14.45 -16.37 2.09
CA ASP A 38 13.72 -15.84 3.26
C ASP A 38 13.77 -14.30 3.35
N LEU A 39 14.40 -13.60 2.41
CA LEU A 39 14.55 -12.14 2.45
C LEU A 39 13.21 -11.42 2.62
N PRO A 40 12.14 -11.72 1.83
CA PRO A 40 10.84 -11.06 2.01
C PRO A 40 10.25 -11.25 3.40
N LEU A 41 10.33 -12.47 3.95
CA LEU A 41 9.82 -12.79 5.29
C LEU A 41 10.58 -12.04 6.39
N ASN A 42 11.91 -12.01 6.29
CA ASN A 42 12.75 -11.34 7.27
C ASN A 42 12.54 -9.82 7.24
N VAL A 43 12.48 -9.23 6.04
CA VAL A 43 12.23 -7.79 5.87
C VAL A 43 10.83 -7.41 6.37
N ILE A 44 9.79 -8.15 6.05
CA ILE A 44 8.44 -7.86 6.54
C ILE A 44 8.35 -8.00 8.05
N ARG A 45 9.02 -9.00 8.63
CA ARG A 45 9.10 -9.16 10.09
C ARG A 45 9.81 -7.96 10.73
N ASP A 46 10.88 -7.46 10.12
CA ASP A 46 11.58 -6.28 10.60
C ASP A 46 10.69 -5.03 10.49
N LEU A 47 10.02 -4.81 9.36
CA LEU A 47 9.09 -3.70 9.15
C LEU A 47 7.96 -3.66 10.20
N ILE A 48 7.38 -4.82 10.52
CA ILE A 48 6.32 -4.97 11.51
C ILE A 48 6.80 -4.64 12.93
N ASN A 49 8.05 -4.96 13.26
CA ASN A 49 8.60 -4.83 14.62
C ASN A 49 9.47 -3.58 14.82
N ASP A 50 9.70 -2.81 13.77
CA ASP A 50 10.53 -1.61 13.85
C ASP A 50 9.81 -0.47 14.58
N LYS A 51 10.39 -0.02 15.67
CA LYS A 51 9.80 1.02 16.53
C LYS A 51 9.81 2.41 15.88
N GLU A 52 10.80 2.70 15.04
CA GLU A 52 10.89 3.97 14.33
C GLU A 52 9.79 4.05 13.27
N ILE A 53 9.61 2.97 12.48
CA ILE A 53 8.52 2.85 11.50
C ILE A 53 7.17 3.03 12.19
N GLN A 54 6.93 2.31 13.29
CA GLN A 54 5.68 2.43 14.04
C GLN A 54 5.45 3.88 14.52
N ALA A 55 6.46 4.52 15.09
CA ALA A 55 6.34 5.89 15.58
C ALA A 55 6.06 6.90 14.44
N VAL A 56 6.71 6.75 13.28
CA VAL A 56 6.47 7.60 12.11
C VAL A 56 5.04 7.42 11.61
N GLN A 57 4.57 6.17 11.48
CA GLN A 57 3.22 5.85 11.02
C GLN A 57 2.15 6.37 11.98
N ASP A 58 2.33 6.21 13.29
CA ASP A 58 1.42 6.74 14.32
C ASP A 58 1.34 8.26 14.25
N PHE A 59 2.49 8.94 14.07
CA PHE A 59 2.51 10.38 13.98
C PHE A 59 1.92 10.89 12.64
N ALA A 60 2.19 10.22 11.52
CA ALA A 60 1.58 10.50 10.23
C ALA A 60 0.04 10.43 10.33
N ASN A 61 -0.48 9.40 10.99
CA ASN A 61 -1.91 9.26 11.25
C ASN A 61 -2.47 10.40 12.12
N LYS A 62 -1.73 10.77 13.18
CA LYS A 62 -2.13 11.88 14.04
C LYS A 62 -2.20 13.20 13.30
N VAL A 63 -1.22 13.49 12.44
CA VAL A 63 -1.22 14.68 11.58
C VAL A 63 -2.37 14.64 10.59
N SER A 64 -2.54 13.52 9.88
CA SER A 64 -3.60 13.33 8.89
C SER A 64 -4.99 13.60 9.48
N ILE A 65 -5.31 12.96 10.59
CA ILE A 65 -6.65 13.04 11.19
C ILE A 65 -6.86 14.37 11.89
N THR A 66 -5.94 14.75 12.80
CA THR A 66 -6.21 15.87 13.72
C THR A 66 -5.84 17.24 13.19
N ARG A 67 -4.79 17.36 12.36
CA ARG A 67 -4.39 18.65 11.77
C ARG A 67 -5.06 18.90 10.43
N LEU A 68 -5.17 17.86 9.59
CA LEU A 68 -5.58 17.99 8.21
C LEU A 68 -7.04 17.57 7.97
N GLY A 69 -7.63 16.78 8.87
CA GLY A 69 -9.00 16.28 8.73
C GLY A 69 -9.15 15.26 7.60
N PHE A 70 -8.07 14.56 7.24
CA PHE A 70 -8.06 13.52 6.22
C PHE A 70 -8.33 12.14 6.82
N ASN A 71 -8.45 11.13 5.94
CA ASN A 71 -8.61 9.74 6.31
C ASN A 71 -7.37 9.18 7.04
N ASP A 72 -7.50 7.96 7.57
CA ASP A 72 -6.41 7.22 8.21
C ASP A 72 -5.24 7.00 7.21
N HIS A 73 -4.03 7.45 7.60
CA HIS A 73 -2.76 7.25 6.91
C HIS A 73 -1.73 6.63 7.87
N GLY A 74 -2.22 5.79 8.77
CA GLY A 74 -1.42 5.18 9.83
C GLY A 74 -1.05 3.71 9.56
N PRO A 75 -0.65 3.02 10.64
CA PRO A 75 -0.11 1.66 10.54
C PRO A 75 -1.04 0.66 9.84
N VAL A 76 -2.36 0.73 10.10
CA VAL A 76 -3.35 -0.18 9.49
C VAL A 76 -3.42 0.02 7.98
N HIS A 77 -3.44 1.29 7.52
CA HIS A 77 -3.45 1.62 6.11
C HIS A 77 -2.21 1.06 5.40
N MET A 78 -1.03 1.39 5.88
CA MET A 78 0.22 0.99 5.22
C MET A 78 0.37 -0.54 5.14
N ARG A 79 -0.07 -1.27 6.18
CA ARG A 79 -0.09 -2.74 6.18
C ARG A 79 -1.13 -3.31 5.21
N THR A 80 -2.29 -2.67 5.11
CA THR A 80 -3.35 -3.04 4.16
C THR A 80 -2.87 -2.84 2.72
N VAL A 81 -2.22 -1.72 2.43
CA VAL A 81 -1.61 -1.45 1.12
C VAL A 81 -0.57 -2.52 0.78
N CYS A 82 0.31 -2.86 1.72
CA CYS A 82 1.30 -3.93 1.53
C CYS A 82 0.61 -5.26 1.21
N HIS A 83 -0.37 -5.68 2.00
CA HIS A 83 -1.11 -6.92 1.76
C HIS A 83 -1.78 -6.93 0.38
N ASN A 84 -2.42 -5.84 -0.02
CA ASN A 84 -3.06 -5.70 -1.33
C ASN A 84 -2.05 -5.80 -2.48
N ALA A 85 -0.91 -5.10 -2.36
CA ALA A 85 0.14 -5.11 -3.37
C ALA A 85 0.78 -6.50 -3.52
N LEU A 86 1.10 -7.16 -2.41
CA LEU A 86 1.66 -8.52 -2.43
C LEU A 86 0.65 -9.53 -2.99
N ARG A 87 -0.64 -9.36 -2.72
CA ARG A 87 -1.69 -10.18 -3.33
C ARG A 87 -1.73 -10.01 -4.85
N MET A 88 -1.56 -8.78 -5.37
CA MET A 88 -1.45 -8.53 -6.80
C MET A 88 -0.20 -9.20 -7.41
N LEU A 89 0.96 -9.08 -6.75
CA LEU A 89 2.18 -9.77 -7.19
C LEU A 89 1.99 -11.29 -7.26
N LYS A 90 1.33 -11.89 -6.26
CA LYS A 90 1.00 -13.33 -6.28
C LYS A 90 0.14 -13.72 -7.48
N LEU A 91 -0.85 -12.90 -7.82
CA LEU A 91 -1.73 -13.14 -8.97
C LEU A 91 -0.96 -13.01 -10.30
N LEU A 92 -0.06 -12.05 -10.42
CA LEU A 92 0.83 -11.91 -11.58
C LEU A 92 1.76 -13.11 -11.72
N TYR A 93 2.42 -13.52 -10.62
CA TYR A 93 3.29 -14.69 -10.60
C TYR A 93 2.57 -15.95 -11.05
N ASN A 94 1.38 -16.21 -10.49
CA ASN A 94 0.55 -17.38 -10.86
C ASN A 94 0.07 -17.37 -12.32
N ALA A 95 0.04 -16.18 -12.94
CA ALA A 95 -0.28 -16.02 -14.37
C ALA A 95 0.96 -16.07 -15.27
N GLY A 96 2.15 -16.30 -14.73
CA GLY A 96 3.40 -16.31 -15.47
C GLY A 96 3.86 -14.92 -15.95
N ILE A 97 3.38 -13.86 -15.32
CA ILE A 97 3.76 -12.48 -15.65
C ILE A 97 4.98 -12.09 -14.80
N PRO A 98 6.15 -11.90 -15.40
CA PRO A 98 7.35 -11.50 -14.67
C PRO A 98 7.25 -10.05 -14.21
N THR A 99 7.83 -9.77 -13.04
CA THR A 99 8.02 -8.40 -12.52
C THR A 99 9.03 -7.60 -13.36
N SER A 100 9.16 -6.30 -13.12
CA SER A 100 10.13 -5.49 -13.88
C SER A 100 11.56 -5.92 -13.59
N LEU A 101 11.91 -6.20 -12.33
CA LEU A 101 13.25 -6.67 -11.97
C LEU A 101 13.60 -8.01 -12.65
N GLN A 102 12.63 -8.92 -12.78
CA GLN A 102 12.84 -10.18 -13.50
C GLN A 102 13.01 -9.97 -15.01
N ARG A 103 12.21 -9.09 -15.64
CA ARG A 103 12.30 -8.77 -17.08
C ARG A 103 13.64 -8.15 -17.44
N GLU A 104 14.13 -7.28 -16.58
CA GLU A 104 15.39 -6.56 -16.74
C GLU A 104 16.60 -7.41 -16.35
N GLN A 105 16.37 -8.60 -15.77
CA GLN A 105 17.41 -9.53 -15.29
C GLN A 105 18.35 -8.88 -14.25
N VAL A 106 17.82 -8.00 -13.42
CA VAL A 106 18.56 -7.29 -12.37
C VAL A 106 18.16 -7.71 -10.96
N GLY A 107 17.11 -8.51 -10.82
CA GLY A 107 16.62 -9.03 -9.55
C GLY A 107 15.66 -10.20 -9.71
N THR A 108 15.31 -10.80 -8.59
CA THR A 108 14.40 -11.94 -8.49
C THR A 108 12.96 -11.49 -8.22
N PHE A 109 12.03 -12.44 -8.21
CA PHE A 109 10.67 -12.18 -7.73
C PHE A 109 10.67 -11.79 -6.25
N ASP A 110 11.52 -12.41 -5.42
CA ASP A 110 11.63 -12.10 -3.99
C ASP A 110 12.19 -10.69 -3.75
N ASP A 111 13.08 -10.20 -4.63
CA ASP A 111 13.53 -8.81 -4.61
C ASP A 111 12.38 -7.84 -4.88
N SER A 112 11.50 -8.18 -5.84
CA SER A 112 10.29 -7.38 -6.14
C SER A 112 9.31 -7.38 -4.97
N VAL A 113 9.06 -8.54 -4.34
CA VAL A 113 8.24 -8.66 -3.12
C VAL A 113 8.81 -7.79 -2.00
N THR A 114 10.13 -7.84 -1.80
CA THR A 114 10.85 -7.05 -0.80
C THR A 114 10.73 -5.56 -1.06
N ALA A 115 10.96 -5.11 -2.30
CA ALA A 115 10.85 -3.71 -2.68
C ALA A 115 9.42 -3.17 -2.48
N VAL A 116 8.40 -3.96 -2.87
CA VAL A 116 7.00 -3.60 -2.71
C VAL A 116 6.60 -3.52 -1.23
N ALA A 117 7.10 -4.42 -0.39
CA ALA A 117 6.85 -4.37 1.06
C ALA A 117 7.47 -3.11 1.69
N LEU A 118 8.73 -2.82 1.41
CA LEU A 118 9.43 -1.63 1.89
C LEU A 118 8.70 -0.34 1.47
N ALA A 119 8.33 -0.23 0.19
CA ALA A 119 7.61 0.93 -0.30
C ALA A 119 6.24 1.09 0.36
N SER A 120 5.47 0.01 0.47
CA SER A 120 4.13 0.04 1.06
C SER A 120 4.13 0.47 2.52
N PHE A 121 5.14 0.07 3.31
CA PHE A 121 5.26 0.49 4.72
C PHE A 121 5.67 1.95 4.89
N CYS A 122 6.30 2.55 3.87
CA CYS A 122 6.95 3.85 3.98
C CYS A 122 6.29 4.96 3.14
N HIS A 123 5.35 4.62 2.22
CA HIS A 123 4.87 5.55 1.20
C HIS A 123 4.25 6.84 1.76
N ASP A 124 3.63 6.78 2.92
CA ASP A 124 2.95 7.91 3.57
C ASP A 124 3.72 8.54 4.73
N PHE A 125 5.01 8.25 4.91
CA PHE A 125 5.83 8.84 5.98
C PHE A 125 5.84 10.37 5.93
N GLY A 126 5.79 10.95 4.74
CA GLY A 126 5.74 12.39 4.53
C GLY A 126 4.48 13.06 5.07
N MET A 127 3.42 12.30 5.37
CA MET A 127 2.23 12.81 6.06
C MET A 127 2.56 13.35 7.48
N THR A 128 3.70 12.98 8.06
CA THR A 128 4.21 13.59 9.29
C THR A 128 4.51 15.09 9.12
N ILE A 129 4.80 15.53 7.92
CA ILE A 129 5.10 16.91 7.55
C ILE A 129 3.84 17.62 7.04
N GLY A 130 3.11 16.99 6.11
CA GLY A 130 1.89 17.53 5.54
C GLY A 130 1.44 16.78 4.28
N ARG A 131 0.32 17.22 3.68
CA ARG A 131 -0.25 16.57 2.50
C ARG A 131 0.47 16.91 1.21
N GLN A 132 0.88 18.17 1.07
CA GLN A 132 1.54 18.62 -0.16
C GLN A 132 2.91 17.97 -0.28
N ASP A 133 3.21 17.41 -1.45
CA ASP A 133 4.48 16.73 -1.77
C ASP A 133 4.88 15.63 -0.76
N HIS A 134 3.88 15.04 -0.03
CA HIS A 134 4.18 14.03 1.00
C HIS A 134 4.89 12.81 0.41
N GLU A 135 4.66 12.44 -0.85
CA GLU A 135 5.38 11.37 -1.53
C GLU A 135 6.89 11.66 -1.62
N LEU A 136 7.28 12.92 -1.85
CA LEU A 136 8.69 13.33 -1.86
C LEU A 136 9.28 13.27 -0.44
N TYR A 137 8.58 13.82 0.54
CA TYR A 137 9.03 13.75 1.94
C TYR A 137 9.06 12.31 2.45
N SER A 138 8.13 11.45 2.02
CA SER A 138 8.18 10.01 2.33
C SER A 138 9.47 9.37 1.84
N GLY A 139 9.88 9.66 0.61
CA GLY A 139 11.14 9.17 0.07
C GLY A 139 12.34 9.62 0.90
N ILE A 140 12.40 10.90 1.27
CA ILE A 140 13.49 11.45 2.09
C ILE A 140 13.55 10.75 3.45
N LEU A 141 12.41 10.60 4.13
CA LEU A 141 12.35 9.99 5.46
C LEU A 141 12.61 8.46 5.41
N ALA A 142 12.15 7.79 4.36
CA ALA A 142 12.25 6.34 4.23
C ALA A 142 13.66 5.87 3.85
N TYR A 143 14.44 6.67 3.12
CA TYR A 143 15.71 6.22 2.53
C TYR A 143 16.65 5.54 3.53
N ASN A 144 16.94 6.19 4.65
CA ASN A 144 17.85 5.66 5.66
C ASN A 144 17.26 4.44 6.39
N ILE A 145 15.95 4.42 6.60
CA ILE A 145 15.26 3.29 7.24
C ILE A 145 15.32 2.05 6.34
N ILE A 146 15.02 2.23 5.06
CA ILE A 146 15.11 1.16 4.05
C ILE A 146 16.55 0.64 3.95
N ASP A 147 17.53 1.54 3.87
CA ASP A 147 18.93 1.16 3.78
C ASP A 147 19.38 0.34 5.01
N ARG A 148 19.01 0.77 6.21
CA ARG A 148 19.28 0.08 7.48
C ARG A 148 18.69 -1.34 7.50
N ILE A 149 17.43 -1.49 7.05
CA ILE A 149 16.75 -2.79 7.01
C ILE A 149 17.43 -3.72 5.99
N LEU A 150 17.76 -3.19 4.81
CA LEU A 150 18.43 -3.96 3.76
C LEU A 150 19.85 -4.38 4.19
N GLN A 151 20.63 -3.50 4.80
CA GLN A 151 21.96 -3.85 5.31
C GLN A 151 21.90 -4.92 6.40
N LYS A 152 20.88 -4.90 7.26
CA LYS A 152 20.68 -5.94 8.27
C LYS A 152 20.41 -7.31 7.65
N ASN A 153 19.61 -7.38 6.59
CA ASN A 153 19.17 -8.64 5.98
C ASN A 153 20.07 -9.12 4.83
N LEU A 154 20.84 -8.24 4.25
CA LEU A 154 21.83 -8.47 3.20
C LEU A 154 23.18 -7.82 3.59
N PRO A 155 23.87 -8.34 4.61
CA PRO A 155 25.06 -7.68 5.18
C PRO A 155 26.33 -7.81 4.31
N ASP A 156 26.38 -8.76 3.38
CA ASP A 156 27.56 -8.99 2.54
C ASP A 156 27.75 -7.83 1.56
N GLU A 157 29.01 -7.41 1.37
CA GLU A 157 29.33 -6.39 0.35
C GLU A 157 29.00 -6.83 -1.07
N ARG A 158 29.03 -8.12 -1.35
CA ARG A 158 28.61 -8.69 -2.63
C ARG A 158 27.14 -8.42 -2.95
N ASP A 159 26.31 -8.21 -1.93
CA ASP A 159 24.90 -7.85 -2.09
C ASP A 159 24.66 -6.35 -2.31
N LEU A 160 25.70 -5.53 -2.42
CA LEU A 160 25.56 -4.10 -2.60
C LEU A 160 24.65 -3.74 -3.79
N MET A 161 24.86 -4.38 -4.94
CA MET A 161 24.03 -4.13 -6.13
C MET A 161 22.58 -4.55 -5.88
N ARG A 162 22.35 -5.69 -5.25
CA ARG A 162 21.01 -6.18 -4.88
C ARG A 162 20.30 -5.18 -3.96
N ARG A 163 20.98 -4.70 -2.91
CA ARG A 163 20.44 -3.65 -2.02
C ARG A 163 20.08 -2.37 -2.77
N VAL A 164 20.94 -1.93 -3.70
CA VAL A 164 20.68 -0.73 -4.52
C VAL A 164 19.45 -0.91 -5.40
N VAL A 165 19.32 -2.06 -6.06
CA VAL A 165 18.16 -2.39 -6.92
C VAL A 165 16.87 -2.39 -6.11
N ILE A 166 16.82 -3.16 -5.01
CA ILE A 166 15.62 -3.25 -4.15
C ILE A 166 15.24 -1.87 -3.61
N ARG A 167 16.21 -1.12 -3.07
CA ARG A 167 15.98 0.22 -2.52
C ARG A 167 15.46 1.18 -3.59
N SER A 168 16.07 1.21 -4.77
CA SER A 168 15.68 2.13 -5.86
C SER A 168 14.27 1.83 -6.35
N THR A 169 13.92 0.55 -6.48
CA THR A 169 12.56 0.11 -6.84
C THR A 169 11.54 0.50 -5.77
N ALA A 170 11.88 0.32 -4.48
CA ALA A 170 11.04 0.78 -3.39
C ALA A 170 10.84 2.30 -3.42
N MET A 171 11.90 3.07 -3.69
CA MET A 171 11.83 4.53 -3.82
C MET A 171 10.93 4.97 -4.98
N GLU A 172 10.97 4.29 -6.14
CA GLU A 172 10.03 4.57 -7.23
C GLU A 172 8.58 4.39 -6.78
N GLY A 173 8.29 3.30 -6.07
CA GLY A 173 6.96 3.04 -5.51
C GLY A 173 6.51 4.12 -4.53
N ILE A 174 7.38 4.57 -3.63
CA ILE A 174 7.09 5.63 -2.67
C ILE A 174 6.81 6.95 -3.40
N LEU A 175 7.70 7.37 -4.32
CA LEU A 175 7.60 8.65 -5.02
C LEU A 175 6.42 8.69 -6.00
N GLY A 176 5.99 7.54 -6.48
CA GLY A 176 4.95 7.42 -7.51
C GLY A 176 3.56 7.06 -7.01
N HIS A 177 3.37 6.74 -5.71
CA HIS A 177 2.11 6.18 -5.20
C HIS A 177 0.88 7.09 -5.35
N MET A 178 1.09 8.38 -5.52
CA MET A 178 0.00 9.34 -5.78
C MET A 178 -0.45 9.38 -7.24
N GLY A 179 0.35 8.86 -8.19
CA GLY A 179 0.08 8.98 -9.62
C GLY A 179 0.39 10.36 -10.21
N THR A 180 0.97 11.26 -9.42
CA THR A 180 1.40 12.62 -9.86
C THR A 180 2.71 12.58 -10.63
N ARG A 181 3.51 11.53 -10.45
CA ARG A 181 4.76 11.28 -11.14
C ARG A 181 4.64 10.04 -12.01
N LYS A 182 5.27 10.07 -13.18
CA LYS A 182 5.33 8.89 -14.04
C LYS A 182 6.19 7.82 -13.38
N ILE A 183 5.64 6.62 -13.31
CA ILE A 183 6.31 5.40 -12.83
C ILE A 183 6.47 4.42 -13.97
N HIS A 184 7.43 3.51 -13.89
CA HIS A 184 7.81 2.64 -14.99
C HIS A 184 7.78 1.16 -14.65
N SER A 185 8.00 0.79 -13.37
CA SER A 185 8.02 -0.60 -12.93
C SER A 185 6.63 -1.13 -12.57
N ILE A 186 6.43 -2.43 -12.77
CA ILE A 186 5.23 -3.15 -12.30
C ILE A 186 5.13 -3.04 -10.77
N GLU A 187 6.27 -3.11 -10.08
CA GLU A 187 6.39 -2.99 -8.63
C GLU A 187 5.78 -1.66 -8.12
N ALA A 188 6.19 -0.53 -8.70
CA ALA A 188 5.61 0.76 -8.37
C ALA A 188 4.13 0.85 -8.79
N GLY A 189 3.77 0.22 -9.91
CA GLY A 189 2.42 0.16 -10.42
C GLY A 189 1.44 -0.55 -9.49
N VAL A 190 1.83 -1.68 -8.90
CA VAL A 190 0.96 -2.41 -7.95
C VAL A 190 0.81 -1.65 -6.63
N ILE A 191 1.83 -0.91 -6.17
CA ILE A 191 1.74 -0.06 -4.98
C ILE A 191 0.73 1.06 -5.20
N LEU A 192 0.83 1.76 -6.33
CA LEU A 192 -0.09 2.84 -6.72
C LEU A 192 -1.55 2.37 -6.71
N ILE A 193 -1.83 1.19 -7.29
CA ILE A 193 -3.17 0.61 -7.33
C ILE A 193 -3.60 0.13 -5.95
N ALA A 194 -2.72 -0.51 -5.19
CA ALA A 194 -3.00 -1.05 -3.86
C ALA A 194 -3.37 0.03 -2.85
N ASP A 195 -2.72 1.21 -2.91
CA ASP A 195 -3.09 2.37 -2.11
C ASP A 195 -4.50 2.87 -2.50
N GLY A 196 -4.80 2.94 -3.80
CA GLY A 196 -6.16 3.27 -4.28
C GLY A 196 -7.23 2.27 -3.82
N CYS A 197 -6.87 1.00 -3.61
CA CYS A 197 -7.80 -0.02 -3.13
C CYS A 197 -8.14 0.08 -1.64
N ASP A 198 -7.35 0.78 -0.81
CA ASP A 198 -7.67 0.97 0.62
C ASP A 198 -8.57 2.20 0.82
N MET A 199 -9.79 2.12 0.28
CA MET A 199 -10.79 3.19 0.28
C MET A 199 -12.07 2.83 1.04
N THR A 200 -12.05 1.82 1.91
CA THR A 200 -13.23 1.37 2.64
C THR A 200 -13.67 2.33 3.76
N LYS A 201 -14.95 2.26 4.13
CA LYS A 201 -15.59 3.08 5.18
C LYS A 201 -14.82 3.11 6.51
N GLY A 202 -14.10 2.06 6.84
CA GLY A 202 -13.31 2.01 8.07
C GLY A 202 -12.19 3.05 8.13
N ARG A 203 -11.67 3.48 6.99
CA ARG A 203 -10.64 4.53 6.86
C ARG A 203 -11.21 5.94 7.05
N ALA A 204 -12.46 6.16 6.61
CA ALA A 204 -13.13 7.47 6.66
C ALA A 204 -13.85 7.75 7.98
N ARG A 205 -14.13 6.72 8.81
CA ARG A 205 -15.00 6.81 9.98
C ARG A 205 -14.47 7.76 11.06
N VAL A 206 -13.19 7.68 11.41
CA VAL A 206 -12.62 8.49 12.50
C VAL A 206 -12.65 9.99 12.21
N PRO A 207 -12.29 10.48 11.00
CA PRO A 207 -12.44 11.89 10.65
C PRO A 207 -13.89 12.39 10.68
N ILE A 208 -14.86 11.53 10.34
CA ILE A 208 -16.29 11.89 10.37
C ILE A 208 -16.78 12.05 11.82
N GLU A 209 -16.36 11.16 12.72
CA GLU A 209 -16.73 11.21 14.15
C GLU A 209 -16.12 12.43 14.88
N ILE A 210 -14.91 12.85 14.50
CA ILE A 210 -14.23 14.00 15.13
C ILE A 210 -14.77 15.33 14.60
N ASN A 211 -15.07 15.43 13.30
CA ASN A 211 -15.60 16.64 12.67
C ASN A 211 -17.12 16.56 12.60
N ALA A 212 -17.80 16.86 13.70
CA ALA A 212 -19.26 16.79 13.84
C ALA A 212 -20.06 17.77 12.96
N ALA A 213 -19.43 18.67 12.21
CA ALA A 213 -20.08 19.55 11.24
C ALA A 213 -19.58 19.23 9.82
N PRO A 214 -20.38 18.52 8.99
CA PRO A 214 -20.01 18.27 7.59
C PRO A 214 -19.95 19.61 6.84
N LYS A 215 -18.79 19.94 6.30
CA LYS A 215 -18.66 21.05 5.35
C LYS A 215 -19.28 20.59 4.02
N MET A 216 -20.16 21.42 3.47
CA MET A 216 -20.71 21.22 2.12
C MET A 216 -19.54 21.11 1.14
N GLY A 217 -19.42 19.96 0.44
CA GLY A 217 -18.31 19.68 -0.49
C GLY A 217 -17.42 18.49 -0.12
N ASP A 218 -17.66 17.80 0.98
CA ASP A 218 -16.81 16.68 1.43
C ASP A 218 -17.20 15.33 0.79
N ILE A 219 -17.44 15.35 -0.53
CA ILE A 219 -17.90 14.18 -1.29
C ILE A 219 -16.93 12.98 -1.14
N HIS A 220 -15.63 13.23 -0.99
CA HIS A 220 -14.62 12.17 -0.76
C HIS A 220 -14.88 11.38 0.52
N LYS A 221 -15.29 12.03 1.62
CA LYS A 221 -15.60 11.33 2.88
C LYS A 221 -16.90 10.54 2.78
N TYR A 222 -17.93 11.13 2.17
CA TYR A 222 -19.23 10.46 2.00
C TYR A 222 -19.12 9.26 1.06
N SER A 223 -18.42 9.42 -0.07
CA SER A 223 -18.22 8.35 -1.03
C SER A 223 -17.35 7.21 -0.46
N ALA A 224 -16.28 7.52 0.27
CA ALA A 224 -15.48 6.51 0.95
C ALA A 224 -16.27 5.75 2.03
N ASN A 225 -17.19 6.43 2.74
CA ASN A 225 -18.04 5.80 3.75
C ASN A 225 -19.08 4.83 3.16
N SER A 226 -19.37 4.92 1.87
CA SER A 226 -20.26 3.97 1.17
C SER A 226 -19.55 2.72 0.64
N ILE A 227 -18.22 2.67 0.64
CA ILE A 227 -17.47 1.49 0.20
C ILE A 227 -17.40 0.46 1.33
N ASP A 228 -18.08 -0.66 1.15
CA ASP A 228 -18.10 -1.74 2.14
C ASP A 228 -16.88 -2.63 2.03
N ARG A 229 -16.49 -2.98 0.81
CA ARG A 229 -15.42 -3.94 0.57
C ARG A 229 -14.72 -3.74 -0.78
N VAL A 230 -13.41 -3.92 -0.79
CA VAL A 230 -12.61 -4.05 -2.01
C VAL A 230 -11.97 -5.44 -2.01
N LEU A 231 -12.23 -6.21 -3.06
CA LEU A 231 -11.70 -7.55 -3.25
C LEU A 231 -10.68 -7.53 -4.37
N ILE A 232 -9.51 -8.09 -4.12
CA ILE A 232 -8.47 -8.35 -5.10
C ILE A 232 -8.40 -9.86 -5.28
N GLN A 233 -8.70 -10.36 -6.48
CA GLN A 233 -8.81 -11.79 -6.75
C GLN A 233 -8.37 -12.11 -8.17
N LYS A 234 -8.28 -13.43 -8.50
CA LYS A 234 -8.00 -13.87 -9.85
C LYS A 234 -9.11 -13.39 -10.78
N GLY A 235 -8.73 -12.76 -11.88
CA GLY A 235 -9.66 -12.32 -12.91
C GLY A 235 -10.05 -13.42 -13.88
N LYS A 236 -11.01 -13.12 -14.74
CA LYS A 236 -11.51 -14.03 -15.78
C LYS A 236 -10.76 -13.88 -17.10
N VAL A 237 -10.44 -12.66 -17.47
CA VAL A 237 -9.76 -12.28 -18.71
C VAL A 237 -8.33 -11.85 -18.44
N ARG A 238 -8.13 -11.04 -17.38
CA ARG A 238 -6.83 -10.56 -16.94
C ARG A 238 -6.43 -11.22 -15.62
N PRO A 239 -5.14 -11.24 -15.27
CA PRO A 239 -4.67 -11.91 -14.05
C PRO A 239 -5.32 -11.43 -12.76
N ILE A 240 -5.62 -10.13 -12.66
CA ILE A 240 -6.10 -9.48 -11.45
C ILE A 240 -7.49 -8.89 -11.69
N GLN A 241 -8.45 -9.24 -10.85
CA GLN A 241 -9.74 -8.58 -10.77
C GLN A 241 -9.86 -7.81 -9.45
N ILE A 242 -10.23 -6.53 -9.56
CA ILE A 242 -10.60 -5.67 -8.43
C ILE A 242 -12.12 -5.52 -8.47
N VAL A 243 -12.78 -5.95 -7.40
CA VAL A 243 -14.24 -5.82 -7.23
C VAL A 243 -14.52 -4.89 -6.07
N VAL A 244 -15.23 -3.80 -6.32
CA VAL A 244 -15.63 -2.83 -5.31
C VAL A 244 -17.11 -3.03 -4.98
N GLN A 245 -17.40 -3.33 -3.72
CA GLN A 245 -18.76 -3.47 -3.21
C GLN A 245 -19.12 -2.24 -2.37
N MET A 246 -20.29 -1.68 -2.61
CA MET A 246 -20.73 -0.45 -1.96
C MET A 246 -22.22 -0.50 -1.59
N SER A 247 -22.59 0.26 -0.55
CA SER A 247 -23.96 0.39 -0.06
C SER A 247 -24.77 1.49 -0.76
N ALA A 248 -24.10 2.41 -1.47
CA ALA A 248 -24.75 3.52 -2.16
C ALA A 248 -23.96 3.98 -3.39
N GLU A 249 -24.68 4.52 -4.39
CA GLU A 249 -24.10 4.98 -5.67
C GLU A 249 -23.04 6.08 -5.53
N VAL A 250 -23.06 6.86 -4.46
CA VAL A 250 -22.01 7.87 -4.19
C VAL A 250 -20.61 7.25 -4.13
N GLY A 251 -20.50 5.94 -3.87
CA GLY A 251 -19.25 5.19 -3.90
C GLY A 251 -18.58 5.14 -5.27
N PHE A 252 -19.34 5.26 -6.37
CA PHE A 252 -18.76 5.32 -7.71
C PHE A 252 -17.78 6.49 -7.87
N PHE A 253 -17.97 7.57 -7.13
CA PHE A 253 -17.04 8.70 -7.12
C PHE A 253 -15.63 8.30 -6.68
N GLN A 254 -15.49 7.43 -5.66
CA GLN A 254 -14.17 6.93 -5.25
C GLN A 254 -13.49 6.11 -6.34
N ILE A 255 -14.27 5.39 -7.13
CA ILE A 255 -13.73 4.61 -8.24
C ILE A 255 -13.27 5.52 -9.35
N GLU A 256 -14.12 6.45 -9.78
CA GLU A 256 -13.91 7.29 -10.95
C GLU A 256 -12.84 8.37 -10.73
N GLU A 257 -12.78 8.94 -9.51
CA GLU A 257 -11.86 10.03 -9.18
C GLU A 257 -10.56 9.56 -8.49
N VAL A 258 -10.54 8.37 -7.91
CA VAL A 258 -9.37 7.90 -7.15
C VAL A 258 -8.77 6.63 -7.75
N LEU A 259 -9.53 5.52 -7.80
CA LEU A 259 -8.97 4.23 -8.18
C LEU A 259 -8.68 4.12 -9.67
N LEU A 260 -9.64 4.49 -10.53
CA LEU A 260 -9.50 4.36 -11.98
C LEU A 260 -8.36 5.23 -12.55
N PRO A 261 -8.15 6.49 -12.12
CA PRO A 261 -6.97 7.28 -12.51
C PRO A 261 -5.65 6.63 -12.11
N LYS A 262 -5.56 6.03 -10.91
CA LYS A 262 -4.37 5.30 -10.45
C LYS A 262 -4.11 4.07 -11.31
N ILE A 263 -5.13 3.28 -11.63
CA ILE A 263 -4.99 2.14 -12.54
C ILE A 263 -4.56 2.61 -13.93
N ASN A 264 -5.16 3.68 -14.46
CA ASN A 264 -4.85 4.21 -15.79
C ASN A 264 -3.42 4.72 -15.94
N SER A 265 -2.82 5.24 -14.87
CA SER A 265 -1.43 5.72 -14.86
C SER A 265 -0.41 4.63 -14.49
N SER A 266 -0.88 3.44 -14.09
CA SER A 266 -0.02 2.33 -13.66
C SER A 266 0.52 1.52 -14.84
N PRO A 267 1.81 1.14 -14.83
CA PRO A 267 2.36 0.12 -15.74
C PRO A 267 1.68 -1.25 -15.62
N ALA A 268 1.02 -1.54 -14.50
CA ALA A 268 0.29 -2.80 -14.30
C ALA A 268 -1.15 -2.77 -14.84
N LYS A 269 -1.61 -1.68 -15.48
CA LYS A 269 -2.98 -1.50 -15.99
C LYS A 269 -3.46 -2.64 -16.88
N GLU A 270 -2.61 -3.12 -17.76
CA GLU A 270 -2.97 -4.18 -18.72
C GLU A 270 -3.37 -5.50 -18.05
N TYR A 271 -3.00 -5.69 -16.77
CA TYR A 271 -3.29 -6.91 -15.99
C TYR A 271 -4.52 -6.78 -15.10
N ILE A 272 -5.23 -5.65 -15.10
CA ILE A 272 -6.32 -5.32 -14.17
C ILE A 272 -7.68 -5.38 -14.85
N GLU A 273 -8.62 -6.13 -14.27
CA GLU A 273 -10.05 -5.97 -14.45
C GLU A 273 -10.62 -5.17 -13.27
N LEU A 274 -11.52 -4.23 -13.53
CA LEU A 274 -12.19 -3.44 -12.50
C LEU A 274 -13.69 -3.50 -12.68
N SER A 275 -14.39 -3.92 -11.64
CA SER A 275 -15.84 -3.88 -11.56
C SER A 275 -16.31 -3.34 -10.21
N ALA A 276 -17.50 -2.77 -10.20
CA ALA A 276 -18.13 -2.23 -9.01
C ALA A 276 -19.61 -2.55 -8.97
N CYS A 277 -20.15 -2.81 -7.78
CA CYS A 277 -21.57 -3.05 -7.60
C CYS A 277 -22.10 -2.37 -6.33
N VAL A 278 -23.29 -1.80 -6.44
CA VAL A 278 -24.12 -1.45 -5.29
C VAL A 278 -24.86 -2.72 -4.86
N GLU A 279 -25.07 -2.91 -3.57
CA GLU A 279 -25.80 -4.07 -3.05
C GLU A 279 -27.16 -4.24 -3.74
N GLY A 280 -27.41 -5.42 -4.32
CA GLY A 280 -28.65 -5.74 -5.05
C GLY A 280 -28.71 -5.24 -6.51
N SER A 281 -27.65 -4.64 -7.04
CA SER A 281 -27.58 -4.15 -8.42
C SER A 281 -26.61 -4.95 -9.29
N GLU A 282 -26.79 -4.88 -10.61
CA GLU A 282 -25.86 -5.47 -11.57
C GLU A 282 -24.47 -4.78 -11.50
N PRO A 283 -23.38 -5.53 -11.63
CA PRO A 283 -22.03 -4.95 -11.62
C PRO A 283 -21.77 -4.01 -12.80
N LYS A 284 -21.22 -2.82 -12.54
CA LYS A 284 -20.63 -1.94 -13.54
C LYS A 284 -19.21 -2.35 -13.82
N HIS A 285 -18.86 -2.62 -15.07
CA HIS A 285 -17.50 -2.95 -15.52
C HIS A 285 -16.81 -1.69 -16.04
N TYR A 286 -15.57 -1.46 -15.61
CA TYR A 286 -14.74 -0.30 -16.00
C TYR A 286 -13.56 -0.71 -16.88
N LEU A 287 -13.00 -1.92 -16.65
CA LEU A 287 -11.84 -2.46 -17.37
C LEU A 287 -11.98 -3.96 -17.58
#